data_c4bd321d7bd9b824603b681082c7ac0d
#
_entry.id   c4bd321d7bd9b824603b681082c7ac0d
#
_cell.length_a   1.000
_cell.length_b   1.000
_cell.length_c   1.000
_cell.angle_alpha   90.00
_cell.angle_beta   90.00
_cell.angle_gamma   90.00
#
_symmetry.space_group_name_H-M   'P 1'
#
loop_
_entity.id
_entity.type
_entity.pdbx_description
1 polymer ?
#
loop_
_entity_poly.entity_id
_entity_poly.type
_entity_poly.pdbx_seq_one_letter_code
_entity_poly.pdbx_strand_id
1 'polypeptide(L)'
;MSARPSWFFGTGTTAAEYALPCAAAVAGIAGLLASARGLDWEWWRHLVAIALVVDLAGGVVANGLDAAKRFYHGPLPLPPTRLNRFLHDPVGFTAVHLQPIVAGLVFGGPWWWGPLWYAWALAGVVLVVRAPSYLARPVALLVVLAGVMASTSLPDPAGFGWLPAVLLLKLVLAHAVPEQPYERAPEGGGVRQGT
;
A
#
# COMPACT_ATOMS: atom_id res chain seq x y z
N MET A 1 -18.44 22.93 1.69
CA MET A 1 -18.95 21.56 1.49
C MET A 1 -17.98 20.61 2.20
N SER A 2 -18.34 19.99 3.31
CA SER A 2 -17.44 19.04 4.01
C SER A 2 -17.35 17.77 3.16
N ALA A 3 -16.19 17.53 2.57
CA ALA A 3 -15.91 16.30 1.84
C ALA A 3 -16.08 15.12 2.82
N ARG A 4 -16.95 14.16 2.49
CA ARG A 4 -17.11 12.94 3.29
C ARG A 4 -15.78 12.17 3.28
N PRO A 5 -15.25 11.76 4.44
CA PRO A 5 -14.03 10.97 4.48
C PRO A 5 -14.24 9.66 3.72
N SER A 6 -13.42 9.39 2.72
CA SER A 6 -13.40 8.08 2.07
C SER A 6 -12.32 7.24 2.75
N TRP A 7 -12.69 6.06 3.23
CA TRP A 7 -11.75 5.11 3.83
C TRP A 7 -10.65 4.65 2.86
N PHE A 8 -10.85 4.83 1.56
CA PHE A 8 -9.91 4.42 0.52
C PHE A 8 -8.92 5.53 0.14
N PHE A 9 -9.38 6.80 0.07
CA PHE A 9 -8.56 7.92 -0.37
C PHE A 9 -8.26 8.95 0.73
N GLY A 10 -8.78 8.75 1.95
CA GLY A 10 -8.57 9.65 3.07
C GLY A 10 -9.49 10.88 3.08
N THR A 11 -9.04 11.93 3.78
CA THR A 11 -9.81 13.17 3.98
C THR A 11 -9.22 14.33 3.19
N GLY A 12 -10.06 15.07 2.48
CA GLY A 12 -9.65 16.27 1.73
C GLY A 12 -8.84 15.95 0.47
N THR A 13 -9.12 14.82 -0.19
CA THR A 13 -8.44 14.36 -1.41
C THR A 13 -8.77 15.27 -2.60
N THR A 14 -7.77 15.66 -3.37
CA THR A 14 -7.89 16.44 -4.61
C THR A 14 -8.05 15.53 -5.82
N ALA A 15 -8.45 16.11 -6.97
CA ALA A 15 -8.55 15.37 -8.24
C ALA A 15 -7.20 14.75 -8.66
N ALA A 16 -6.10 15.46 -8.45
CA ALA A 16 -4.76 14.93 -8.73
C ALA A 16 -4.40 13.73 -7.83
N GLU A 17 -4.76 13.79 -6.55
CA GLU A 17 -4.56 12.68 -5.61
C GLU A 17 -5.44 11.46 -5.95
N TYR A 18 -6.58 11.63 -6.60
CA TYR A 18 -7.35 10.50 -7.15
C TYR A 18 -6.70 9.91 -8.40
N ALA A 19 -6.12 10.78 -9.27
CA ALA A 19 -5.54 10.33 -10.53
C ALA A 19 -4.28 9.47 -10.33
N LEU A 20 -3.45 9.75 -9.32
CA LEU A 20 -2.19 9.05 -9.10
C LEU A 20 -2.35 7.56 -8.79
N PRO A 21 -3.20 7.12 -7.82
CA PRO A 21 -3.45 5.69 -7.59
C PRO A 21 -4.07 4.98 -8.80
N CYS A 22 -4.95 5.68 -9.55
CA CYS A 22 -5.52 5.14 -10.78
C CYS A 22 -4.42 4.92 -11.84
N ALA A 23 -3.52 5.88 -12.02
CA ALA A 23 -2.39 5.75 -12.93
C ALA A 23 -1.46 4.60 -12.51
N ALA A 24 -1.18 4.44 -11.21
CA ALA A 24 -0.40 3.33 -10.70
C ALA A 24 -1.08 1.97 -10.94
N ALA A 25 -2.39 1.88 -10.74
CA ALA A 25 -3.17 0.68 -11.04
C ALA A 25 -3.11 0.33 -12.54
N VAL A 26 -3.29 1.32 -13.43
CA VAL A 26 -3.17 1.12 -14.90
C VAL A 26 -1.77 0.67 -15.29
N ALA A 27 -0.73 1.32 -14.78
CA ALA A 27 0.66 0.92 -15.01
C ALA A 27 0.94 -0.49 -14.49
N GLY A 28 0.41 -0.82 -13.31
CA GLY A 28 0.50 -2.16 -12.74
C GLY A 28 -0.19 -3.22 -13.60
N ILE A 29 -1.39 -2.95 -14.12
CA ILE A 29 -2.09 -3.84 -15.06
C ILE A 29 -1.26 -4.04 -16.32
N ALA A 30 -0.71 -2.97 -16.91
CA ALA A 30 0.13 -3.08 -18.09
C ALA A 30 1.39 -3.95 -17.84
N GLY A 31 2.03 -3.76 -16.68
CA GLY A 31 3.16 -4.58 -16.23
C GLY A 31 2.79 -6.05 -16.04
N LEU A 32 1.63 -6.30 -15.38
CA LEU A 32 1.10 -7.67 -15.21
C LEU A 32 0.87 -8.34 -16.56
N LEU A 33 0.15 -7.68 -17.47
CA LEU A 33 -0.14 -8.25 -18.80
C LEU A 33 1.13 -8.50 -19.62
N ALA A 34 2.17 -7.68 -19.41
CA ALA A 34 3.47 -7.90 -20.04
C ALA A 34 4.20 -9.11 -19.43
N SER A 35 4.19 -9.27 -18.11
CA SER A 35 4.83 -10.40 -17.40
C SER A 35 4.07 -11.72 -17.55
N ALA A 36 2.76 -11.65 -17.79
CA ALA A 36 1.91 -12.82 -18.00
C ALA A 36 1.87 -13.30 -19.47
N ARG A 37 2.59 -12.64 -20.39
CA ARG A 37 2.65 -13.07 -21.80
C ARG A 37 3.21 -14.47 -21.91
N GLY A 38 2.45 -15.34 -22.59
CA GLY A 38 2.83 -16.74 -22.77
C GLY A 38 2.50 -17.65 -21.57
N LEU A 39 1.89 -17.14 -20.52
CA LEU A 39 1.35 -17.95 -19.45
C LEU A 39 -0.06 -18.41 -19.82
N ASP A 40 -0.29 -19.71 -19.68
CA ASP A 40 -1.59 -20.33 -20.01
C ASP A 40 -2.54 -20.20 -18.82
N TRP A 41 -2.97 -18.98 -18.53
CA TRP A 41 -3.92 -18.71 -17.47
C TRP A 41 -5.35 -18.73 -17.99
N GLU A 42 -6.22 -19.43 -17.31
CA GLU A 42 -7.65 -19.33 -17.53
C GLU A 42 -8.15 -17.88 -17.28
N TRP A 43 -9.21 -17.48 -17.97
CA TRP A 43 -9.73 -16.09 -17.92
C TRP A 43 -9.98 -15.57 -16.50
N TRP A 44 -10.48 -16.40 -15.59
CA TRP A 44 -10.75 -16.01 -14.21
C TRP A 44 -9.46 -15.72 -13.42
N ARG A 45 -8.34 -16.39 -13.73
CA ARG A 45 -7.03 -16.11 -13.15
C ARG A 45 -6.55 -14.70 -13.54
N HIS A 46 -6.79 -14.27 -14.77
CA HIS A 46 -6.51 -12.89 -15.18
C HIS A 46 -7.31 -11.89 -14.34
N LEU A 47 -8.60 -12.15 -14.05
CA LEU A 47 -9.39 -11.27 -13.18
C LEU A 47 -8.84 -11.21 -11.76
N VAL A 48 -8.45 -12.34 -11.17
CA VAL A 48 -7.82 -12.36 -9.84
C VAL A 48 -6.51 -11.59 -9.85
N ALA A 49 -5.65 -11.81 -10.86
CA ALA A 49 -4.38 -11.11 -10.98
C ALA A 49 -4.56 -9.59 -11.13
N ILE A 50 -5.52 -9.14 -11.94
CA ILE A 50 -5.86 -7.73 -12.10
C ILE A 50 -6.35 -7.14 -10.77
N ALA A 51 -7.22 -7.85 -10.05
CA ALA A 51 -7.69 -7.38 -8.74
C ALA A 51 -6.54 -7.22 -7.73
N LEU A 52 -5.60 -8.18 -7.70
CA LEU A 52 -4.40 -8.10 -6.86
C LEU A 52 -3.51 -6.91 -7.24
N VAL A 53 -3.30 -6.68 -8.53
CA VAL A 53 -2.50 -5.55 -9.03
C VAL A 53 -3.13 -4.21 -8.69
N VAL A 54 -4.43 -4.06 -8.94
CA VAL A 54 -5.16 -2.81 -8.65
C VAL A 54 -5.07 -2.48 -7.16
N ASP A 55 -5.31 -3.46 -6.30
CA ASP A 55 -5.21 -3.27 -4.86
C ASP A 55 -3.76 -2.97 -4.42
N LEU A 56 -2.78 -3.73 -4.89
CA LEU A 56 -1.41 -3.56 -4.46
C LEU A 56 -0.76 -2.31 -5.07
N ALA A 57 -0.72 -2.18 -6.39
CA ALA A 57 -0.04 -1.06 -7.05
C ALA A 57 -0.76 0.27 -6.82
N GLY A 58 -2.09 0.29 -6.95
CA GLY A 58 -2.89 1.47 -6.59
C GLY A 58 -2.76 1.82 -5.11
N GLY A 59 -2.76 0.79 -4.24
CA GLY A 59 -2.62 0.94 -2.80
C GLY A 59 -1.27 1.48 -2.33
N VAL A 60 -0.15 1.20 -3.03
CA VAL A 60 1.15 1.84 -2.73
C VAL A 60 1.01 3.35 -2.78
N VAL A 61 0.45 3.86 -3.88
CA VAL A 61 0.31 5.30 -4.09
C VAL A 61 -0.78 5.88 -3.19
N ALA A 62 -1.93 5.20 -3.07
CA ALA A 62 -3.03 5.66 -2.23
C ALA A 62 -2.60 5.83 -0.76
N ASN A 63 -1.88 4.85 -0.19
CA ASN A 63 -1.41 4.92 1.20
C ASN A 63 -0.29 5.95 1.40
N GLY A 64 0.42 6.33 0.34
CA GLY A 64 1.43 7.39 0.36
C GLY A 64 0.88 8.81 0.26
N LEU A 65 -0.43 8.99 -0.01
CA LEU A 65 -1.05 10.31 -0.11
C LEU A 65 -1.19 10.98 1.26
N ASP A 66 -1.02 12.30 1.31
CA ASP A 66 -1.27 13.08 2.51
C ASP A 66 -2.70 12.91 3.04
N ALA A 67 -3.67 12.77 2.14
CA ALA A 67 -5.06 12.50 2.50
C ALA A 67 -5.22 11.16 3.26
N ALA A 68 -4.50 10.12 2.83
CA ALA A 68 -4.48 8.83 3.53
C ALA A 68 -3.74 8.93 4.87
N LYS A 69 -2.61 9.63 4.93
CA LYS A 69 -1.88 9.87 6.17
C LYS A 69 -2.73 10.61 7.21
N ARG A 70 -3.48 11.63 6.80
CA ARG A 70 -4.46 12.31 7.68
C ARG A 70 -5.53 11.36 8.19
N PHE A 71 -5.98 10.41 7.38
CA PHE A 71 -7.01 9.45 7.79
C PHE A 71 -6.44 8.38 8.73
N TYR A 72 -5.38 7.68 8.33
CA TYR A 72 -4.87 6.51 9.06
C TYR A 72 -4.04 6.86 10.30
N HIS A 73 -3.34 7.99 10.30
CA HIS A 73 -2.48 8.43 11.41
C HIS A 73 -3.02 9.66 12.15
N GLY A 74 -4.16 10.19 11.72
CA GLY A 74 -4.86 11.28 12.38
C GLY A 74 -5.73 10.82 13.58
N PRO A 75 -6.41 11.76 14.24
CA PRO A 75 -7.34 11.45 15.33
C PRO A 75 -8.47 10.53 14.85
N LEU A 76 -8.84 9.56 15.71
CA LEU A 76 -9.99 8.70 15.45
C LEU A 76 -11.29 9.53 15.39
N PRO A 77 -12.19 9.25 14.41
CA PRO A 77 -13.52 9.82 14.40
C PRO A 77 -14.28 9.54 15.69
N LEU A 78 -15.07 10.49 16.18
CA LEU A 78 -15.88 10.34 17.37
C LEU A 78 -17.36 10.11 17.00
N PRO A 79 -18.03 9.07 17.57
CA PRO A 79 -17.50 8.01 18.44
C PRO A 79 -16.69 6.97 17.61
N PRO A 80 -15.61 6.42 18.17
CA PRO A 80 -14.76 5.48 17.45
C PRO A 80 -15.46 4.13 17.28
N THR A 81 -15.65 3.69 16.02
CA THR A 81 -16.16 2.35 15.72
C THR A 81 -15.04 1.31 15.81
N ARG A 82 -15.41 0.01 15.92
CA ARG A 82 -14.43 -1.10 15.88
C ARG A 82 -13.65 -1.10 14.56
N LEU A 83 -14.34 -0.82 13.45
CA LEU A 83 -13.72 -0.73 12.12
C LEU A 83 -12.70 0.42 12.05
N ASN A 84 -13.04 1.60 12.57
CA ASN A 84 -12.11 2.74 12.58
C ASN A 84 -10.84 2.42 13.39
N ARG A 85 -10.97 1.80 14.57
CA ARG A 85 -9.81 1.38 15.36
C ARG A 85 -8.94 0.38 14.62
N PHE A 86 -9.55 -0.58 13.94
CA PHE A 86 -8.86 -1.59 13.16
C PHE A 86 -8.11 -0.98 11.96
N LEU A 87 -8.74 -0.05 11.22
CA LEU A 87 -8.13 0.63 10.08
C LEU A 87 -6.98 1.56 10.49
N HIS A 88 -7.02 2.11 11.73
CA HIS A 88 -5.95 2.95 12.27
C HIS A 88 -4.83 2.14 12.95
N ASP A 89 -4.98 0.82 13.08
CA ASP A 89 -3.92 -0.07 13.55
C ASP A 89 -3.15 -0.64 12.34
N PRO A 90 -1.88 -0.21 12.09
CA PRO A 90 -1.13 -0.70 10.94
C PRO A 90 -0.91 -2.22 10.94
N VAL A 91 -0.83 -2.85 12.12
CA VAL A 91 -0.66 -4.30 12.25
C VAL A 91 -1.96 -5.00 11.86
N GLY A 92 -3.11 -4.55 12.40
CA GLY A 92 -4.43 -5.06 12.05
C GLY A 92 -4.74 -4.87 10.57
N PHE A 93 -4.46 -3.68 10.03
CA PHE A 93 -4.60 -3.41 8.60
C PHE A 93 -3.77 -4.37 7.75
N THR A 94 -2.51 -4.63 8.13
CA THR A 94 -1.63 -5.56 7.40
C THR A 94 -2.11 -6.99 7.51
N ALA A 95 -2.65 -7.40 8.66
CA ALA A 95 -3.08 -8.77 8.91
C ALA A 95 -4.20 -9.26 7.96
N VAL A 96 -5.00 -8.37 7.38
CA VAL A 96 -6.04 -8.73 6.39
C VAL A 96 -5.53 -8.76 4.95
N HIS A 97 -4.27 -8.38 4.71
CA HIS A 97 -3.68 -8.37 3.37
C HIS A 97 -3.14 -9.76 2.99
N LEU A 98 -4.06 -10.67 2.65
CA LEU A 98 -3.78 -12.06 2.31
C LEU A 98 -3.36 -12.27 0.83
N GLN A 99 -3.08 -11.20 0.09
CA GLN A 99 -2.76 -11.24 -1.33
C GLN A 99 -1.64 -12.21 -1.70
N PRO A 100 -0.51 -12.32 -0.96
CA PRO A 100 0.53 -13.28 -1.31
C PRO A 100 0.08 -14.74 -1.11
N ILE A 101 -0.78 -15.00 -0.12
CA ILE A 101 -1.36 -16.33 0.10
C ILE A 101 -2.31 -16.67 -1.06
N VAL A 102 -3.20 -15.72 -1.43
CA VAL A 102 -4.11 -15.89 -2.57
C VAL A 102 -3.33 -16.12 -3.86
N ALA A 103 -2.28 -15.34 -4.12
CA ALA A 103 -1.45 -15.52 -5.30
C ALA A 103 -0.79 -16.91 -5.34
N GLY A 104 -0.20 -17.37 -4.23
CA GLY A 104 0.40 -18.69 -4.12
C GLY A 104 -0.59 -19.84 -4.35
N LEU A 105 -1.81 -19.72 -3.82
CA LEU A 105 -2.85 -20.75 -3.98
C LEU A 105 -3.44 -20.79 -5.38
N VAL A 106 -3.66 -19.63 -6.01
CA VAL A 106 -4.32 -19.52 -7.32
C VAL A 106 -3.37 -19.80 -8.48
N PHE A 107 -2.12 -19.31 -8.39
CA PHE A 107 -1.16 -19.34 -9.50
C PHE A 107 -0.07 -20.41 -9.34
N GLY A 108 -0.07 -21.10 -8.20
CA GLY A 108 0.89 -22.16 -7.92
C GLY A 108 2.22 -21.61 -7.39
N GLY A 109 3.27 -22.41 -7.51
CA GLY A 109 4.57 -22.09 -6.92
C GLY A 109 4.80 -22.84 -5.60
N PRO A 110 5.89 -22.55 -4.88
CA PRO A 110 6.19 -23.18 -3.61
C PRO A 110 5.12 -22.84 -2.56
N TRP A 111 4.63 -23.83 -1.84
CA TRP A 111 3.56 -23.67 -0.84
C TRP A 111 3.91 -22.64 0.27
N TRP A 112 5.20 -22.50 0.58
CA TRP A 112 5.70 -21.57 1.60
C TRP A 112 5.81 -20.13 1.12
N TRP A 113 5.73 -19.87 -0.19
CA TRP A 113 5.96 -18.54 -0.76
C TRP A 113 4.94 -17.50 -0.25
N GLY A 114 3.67 -17.78 -0.33
CA GLY A 114 2.61 -16.90 0.18
C GLY A 114 2.73 -16.62 1.67
N PRO A 115 2.80 -17.66 2.53
CA PRO A 115 3.06 -17.51 3.97
C PRO A 115 4.32 -16.72 4.31
N LEU A 116 5.42 -16.92 3.57
CA LEU A 116 6.67 -16.19 3.78
C LEU A 116 6.47 -14.68 3.61
N TRP A 117 5.93 -14.25 2.46
CA TRP A 117 5.77 -12.83 2.17
C TRP A 117 4.71 -12.17 3.04
N TYR A 118 3.67 -12.89 3.41
CA TYR A 118 2.71 -12.44 4.40
C TYR A 118 3.38 -12.21 5.76
N ALA A 119 4.15 -13.18 6.25
CA ALA A 119 4.85 -13.07 7.52
C ALA A 119 5.93 -11.98 7.48
N TRP A 120 6.65 -11.82 6.36
CA TRP A 120 7.64 -10.76 6.15
C TRP A 120 7.01 -9.36 6.25
N ALA A 121 5.89 -9.15 5.56
CA ALA A 121 5.16 -7.88 5.62
C ALA A 121 4.67 -7.57 7.03
N LEU A 122 4.07 -8.55 7.71
CA LEU A 122 3.58 -8.39 9.07
C LEU A 122 4.71 -8.10 10.08
N ALA A 123 5.80 -8.85 10.01
CA ALA A 123 6.98 -8.61 10.84
C ALA A 123 7.59 -7.23 10.56
N GLY A 124 7.67 -6.84 9.29
CA GLY A 124 8.16 -5.53 8.87
C GLY A 124 7.33 -4.39 9.46
N VAL A 125 6.01 -4.49 9.39
CA VAL A 125 5.11 -3.49 10.00
C VAL A 125 5.27 -3.44 11.52
N VAL A 126 5.36 -4.58 12.19
CA VAL A 126 5.61 -4.63 13.64
C VAL A 126 6.95 -3.96 14.00
N LEU A 127 8.00 -4.17 13.22
CA LEU A 127 9.29 -3.50 13.42
C LEU A 127 9.17 -1.98 13.27
N VAL A 128 8.48 -1.50 12.23
CA VAL A 128 8.25 -0.06 11.98
C VAL A 128 7.46 0.58 13.12
N VAL A 129 6.37 -0.04 13.55
CA VAL A 129 5.50 0.48 14.63
C VAL A 129 6.23 0.54 15.97
N ARG A 130 7.17 -0.39 16.24
CA ARG A 130 7.98 -0.43 17.46
C ARG A 130 9.23 0.45 17.41
N ALA A 131 9.62 0.90 16.23
CA ALA A 131 10.77 1.76 16.08
C ALA A 131 10.50 3.17 16.64
N PRO A 132 11.51 3.85 17.20
CA PRO A 132 11.40 5.28 17.47
C PRO A 132 11.00 6.05 16.20
N SER A 133 10.19 7.10 16.32
CA SER A 133 9.60 7.82 15.18
C SER A 133 10.62 8.27 14.13
N TYR A 134 11.82 8.73 14.57
CA TYR A 134 12.89 9.15 13.66
C TYR A 134 13.56 7.98 12.91
N LEU A 135 13.38 6.73 13.36
CA LEU A 135 13.88 5.53 12.69
C LEU A 135 12.80 4.76 11.91
N ALA A 136 11.52 5.10 12.06
CA ALA A 136 10.43 4.36 11.41
C ALA A 136 10.63 4.24 9.89
N ARG A 137 10.95 5.34 9.20
CA ARG A 137 11.22 5.33 7.76
C ARG A 137 12.50 4.57 7.38
N PRO A 138 13.68 4.78 8.02
CA PRO A 138 14.87 3.96 7.79
C PRO A 138 14.64 2.46 8.00
N VAL A 139 13.92 2.07 9.05
CA VAL A 139 13.56 0.66 9.31
C VAL A 139 12.66 0.12 8.20
N ALA A 140 11.65 0.87 7.77
CA ALA A 140 10.79 0.47 6.67
C ALA A 140 11.58 0.26 5.38
N LEU A 141 12.49 1.19 5.04
CA LEU A 141 13.36 1.08 3.86
C LEU A 141 14.28 -0.14 3.95
N LEU A 142 14.84 -0.44 5.13
CA LEU A 142 15.67 -1.63 5.34
C LEU A 142 14.86 -2.92 5.10
N VAL A 143 13.65 -3.01 5.65
CA VAL A 143 12.77 -4.18 5.49
C VAL A 143 12.37 -4.37 4.03
N VAL A 144 12.01 -3.28 3.35
CA VAL A 144 11.66 -3.30 1.92
C VAL A 144 12.85 -3.73 1.08
N LEU A 145 14.02 -3.11 1.28
CA LEU A 145 15.24 -3.44 0.55
C LEU A 145 15.61 -4.92 0.73
N ALA A 146 15.64 -5.40 1.97
CA ALA A 146 15.97 -6.80 2.26
C ALA A 146 14.96 -7.76 1.59
N GLY A 147 13.67 -7.44 1.61
CA GLY A 147 12.63 -8.22 0.94
C GLY A 147 12.75 -8.21 -0.58
N VAL A 148 13.03 -7.05 -1.18
CA VAL A 148 13.27 -6.95 -2.63
C VAL A 148 14.48 -7.78 -3.03
N MET A 149 15.60 -7.67 -2.30
CA MET A 149 16.80 -8.48 -2.58
C MET A 149 16.52 -9.99 -2.41
N ALA A 150 15.80 -10.39 -1.37
CA ALA A 150 15.42 -11.78 -1.17
C ALA A 150 14.52 -12.30 -2.31
N SER A 151 13.57 -11.48 -2.79
CA SER A 151 12.64 -11.90 -3.85
C SER A 151 13.33 -12.20 -5.19
N THR A 152 14.48 -11.60 -5.46
CA THR A 152 15.25 -11.87 -6.70
C THR A 152 15.87 -13.26 -6.73
N SER A 153 16.02 -13.90 -5.57
CA SER A 153 16.70 -15.20 -5.42
C SER A 153 15.76 -16.34 -5.05
N LEU A 154 14.52 -16.04 -4.74
CA LEU A 154 13.52 -17.03 -4.34
C LEU A 154 12.59 -17.36 -5.50
N PRO A 155 12.20 -18.65 -5.67
CA PRO A 155 11.21 -19.02 -6.67
C PRO A 155 9.85 -18.42 -6.34
N ASP A 156 9.13 -17.99 -7.37
CA ASP A 156 7.82 -17.33 -7.28
C ASP A 156 6.78 -18.01 -8.19
N PRO A 157 5.49 -17.81 -7.93
CA PRO A 157 4.45 -18.14 -8.87
C PRO A 157 4.64 -17.38 -10.19
N ALA A 158 4.54 -18.07 -11.32
CA ALA A 158 4.79 -17.48 -12.63
C ALA A 158 3.96 -16.20 -12.85
N GLY A 159 4.65 -15.09 -13.15
CA GLY A 159 4.05 -13.77 -13.32
C GLY A 159 3.90 -12.94 -12.04
N PHE A 160 4.35 -13.44 -10.87
CA PHE A 160 4.18 -12.76 -9.58
C PHE A 160 5.48 -12.34 -8.86
N GLY A 161 6.63 -12.38 -9.52
CA GLY A 161 7.89 -11.91 -8.96
C GLY A 161 7.88 -10.45 -8.48
N TRP A 162 6.98 -9.62 -9.01
CA TRP A 162 6.78 -8.24 -8.60
C TRP A 162 6.04 -8.09 -7.25
N LEU A 163 5.20 -9.08 -6.87
CA LEU A 163 4.26 -8.95 -5.75
C LEU A 163 4.94 -8.67 -4.40
N PRO A 164 6.04 -9.37 -4.01
CA PRO A 164 6.71 -9.10 -2.75
C PRO A 164 7.15 -7.63 -2.60
N ALA A 165 7.77 -7.09 -3.64
CA ALA A 165 8.25 -5.70 -3.62
C ALA A 165 7.08 -4.70 -3.44
N VAL A 166 6.02 -4.87 -4.22
CA VAL A 166 4.86 -3.97 -4.19
C VAL A 166 4.08 -4.11 -2.88
N LEU A 167 3.94 -5.33 -2.34
CA LEU A 167 3.33 -5.59 -1.04
C LEU A 167 4.07 -4.86 0.09
N LEU A 168 5.40 -4.99 0.12
CA LEU A 168 6.22 -4.35 1.15
C LEU A 168 6.22 -2.82 1.02
N LEU A 169 6.25 -2.29 -0.20
CA LEU A 169 6.09 -0.86 -0.45
C LEU A 169 4.74 -0.35 0.05
N LYS A 170 3.64 -1.08 -0.21
CA LYS A 170 2.29 -0.71 0.22
C LYS A 170 2.15 -0.71 1.74
N LEU A 171 2.53 -1.82 2.39
CA LEU A 171 2.20 -2.04 3.79
C LEU A 171 3.27 -1.51 4.75
N VAL A 172 4.55 -1.76 4.45
CA VAL A 172 5.64 -1.42 5.37
C VAL A 172 6.08 0.03 5.21
N LEU A 173 6.23 0.51 3.96
CA LEU A 173 6.69 1.88 3.72
C LEU A 173 5.53 2.88 3.65
N ALA A 174 4.59 2.67 2.71
CA ALA A 174 3.55 3.65 2.46
C ALA A 174 2.49 3.71 3.56
N HIS A 175 2.09 2.56 4.16
CA HIS A 175 1.05 2.55 5.19
C HIS A 175 1.60 2.71 6.62
N ALA A 176 2.57 1.86 7.03
CA ALA A 176 2.98 1.78 8.44
C ALA A 176 3.84 2.97 8.92
N VAL A 177 4.57 3.66 8.03
CA VAL A 177 5.38 4.81 8.41
C VAL A 177 4.49 6.01 8.75
N PRO A 178 4.51 6.51 10.00
CA PRO A 178 3.79 7.71 10.37
C PRO A 178 4.49 8.92 9.75
N GLU A 179 3.79 9.64 8.90
CA GLU A 179 4.25 10.88 8.28
C GLU A 179 3.29 12.01 8.61
N GLN A 180 3.82 13.19 8.87
CA GLN A 180 2.99 14.38 8.98
C GLN A 180 2.59 14.84 7.58
N PRO A 181 1.28 14.93 7.30
CA PRO A 181 0.81 15.40 6.00
C PRO A 181 1.29 16.83 5.73
N TYR A 182 1.64 17.10 4.49
CA TYR A 182 1.95 18.47 4.07
C TYR A 182 0.73 19.37 4.20
N GLU A 183 0.87 20.45 4.95
CA GLU A 183 -0.16 21.48 5.05
C GLU A 183 -0.01 22.44 3.87
N ARG A 184 -1.03 22.48 3.00
CA ARG A 184 -1.08 23.49 1.93
C ARG A 184 -1.25 24.86 2.55
N ALA A 185 -0.40 25.80 2.16
CA ALA A 185 -0.66 27.20 2.46
C ALA A 185 -2.05 27.58 1.89
N PRO A 186 -2.88 28.36 2.62
CA PRO A 186 -4.15 28.81 2.11
C PRO A 186 -3.95 29.55 0.78
N GLU A 187 -4.59 29.03 -0.29
CA GLU A 187 -4.62 29.71 -1.59
C GLU A 187 -5.34 31.03 -1.39
N GLY A 188 -4.62 32.14 -1.40
CA GLY A 188 -5.21 33.48 -1.32
C GLY A 188 -4.65 34.46 -0.32
N GLY A 189 -3.56 34.14 0.41
CA GLY A 189 -2.83 35.13 1.22
C GLY A 189 -1.96 36.03 0.35
N GLY A 190 -2.55 36.81 -0.54
CA GLY A 190 -1.87 37.93 -1.20
C GLY A 190 -1.35 38.87 -0.11
N VAL A 191 -0.02 38.90 0.05
CA VAL A 191 0.65 39.96 0.82
C VAL A 191 0.25 41.28 0.20
N ARG A 192 -0.73 41.96 0.80
CA ARG A 192 -0.90 43.41 0.57
C ARG A 192 0.38 44.06 1.16
N GLN A 193 1.36 44.26 0.29
CA GLN A 193 2.40 45.21 0.58
C GLN A 193 1.69 46.56 0.67
N GLY A 194 1.52 47.03 1.92
CA GLY A 194 1.08 48.39 2.22
C GLY A 194 2.18 49.34 1.77
N THR A 195 1.83 50.23 0.89
CA THR A 195 2.54 51.44 0.52
C THR A 195 2.56 52.40 1.69
#